data_5d07697e63ea067e0c5e4ed88ef48fca
#
_entry.id   5d07697e63ea067e0c5e4ed88ef48fca
#
_cell.length_a   1.000
_cell.length_b   1.000
_cell.length_c   1.000
_cell.angle_alpha   90.00
_cell.angle_beta   90.00
_cell.angle_gamma   90.00
#
_symmetry.space_group_name_H-M   'P 1'
#
loop_
_entity.id
_entity.type
_entity.pdbx_description
1 polymer ?
#
loop_
_entity_poly.entity_id
_entity_poly.type
_entity_poly.pdbx_seq_one_letter_code
_entity_poly.pdbx_strand_id
1 'polypeptide(L)'
;TCFAEHSFFIALALAKAHHKAFKLYIPETRPYLQGAHLTAPAAAEMGYETALITDGMPAHFMGAGRINKYITASDLALLDGTIVNKVGTLENAICAKYYNIPYYATSLGADINKKNRQDIVVEYRDPNWVKEIQGVKITSSSVGALYPCFDVIDSSLVTKIITPEGPLCIKAQ
;
A
#
# COMPACT_ATOMS: atom_id res chain seq x y z
N THR A 1 -4.37 -2.56 4.16
CA THR A 1 -5.77 -2.98 4.40
C THR A 1 -5.92 -3.42 5.84
N CYS A 2 -6.95 -2.95 6.53
CA CYS A 2 -7.12 -3.22 7.97
C CYS A 2 -8.37 -4.05 8.29
N PHE A 3 -9.30 -4.23 7.36
CA PHE A 3 -10.59 -4.88 7.60
C PHE A 3 -11.02 -5.75 6.44
N ALA A 4 -11.79 -6.81 6.73
CA ALA A 4 -12.27 -7.77 5.75
C ALA A 4 -13.21 -7.15 4.69
N GLU A 5 -13.95 -6.09 5.05
CA GLU A 5 -14.81 -5.35 4.12
C GLU A 5 -14.03 -4.41 3.20
N HIS A 6 -12.73 -4.28 3.37
CA HIS A 6 -11.93 -3.43 2.50
C HIS A 6 -11.97 -3.92 1.06
N SER A 7 -12.05 -3.00 0.10
CA SER A 7 -12.17 -3.27 -1.34
C SER A 7 -11.14 -4.27 -1.88
N PHE A 8 -9.93 -4.33 -1.28
CA PHE A 8 -8.93 -5.33 -1.65
C PHE A 8 -9.40 -6.77 -1.34
N PHE A 9 -9.95 -7.03 -0.16
CA PHE A 9 -10.44 -8.37 0.20
C PHE A 9 -11.71 -8.73 -0.58
N ILE A 10 -12.57 -7.75 -0.87
CA ILE A 10 -13.72 -7.95 -1.77
C ILE A 10 -13.23 -8.37 -3.16
N ALA A 11 -12.20 -7.69 -3.69
CA ALA A 11 -11.59 -8.04 -4.97
C ALA A 11 -10.98 -9.45 -4.97
N LEU A 12 -10.32 -9.87 -3.87
CA LEU A 12 -9.83 -11.23 -3.70
C LEU A 12 -10.98 -12.25 -3.69
N ALA A 13 -12.06 -11.98 -2.95
CA ALA A 13 -13.23 -12.86 -2.89
C ALA A 13 -13.87 -13.03 -4.29
N LEU A 14 -14.05 -11.93 -5.02
CA LEU A 14 -14.56 -11.96 -6.40
C LEU A 14 -13.62 -12.72 -7.34
N ALA A 15 -12.32 -12.49 -7.24
CA ALA A 15 -11.33 -13.22 -8.04
C ALA A 15 -11.41 -14.72 -7.81
N LYS A 16 -11.57 -15.14 -6.56
CA LYS A 16 -11.75 -16.56 -6.21
C LYS A 16 -13.05 -17.13 -6.78
N ALA A 17 -14.16 -16.39 -6.67
CA ALA A 17 -15.44 -16.79 -7.26
C ALA A 17 -15.35 -16.96 -8.79
N HIS A 18 -14.48 -16.21 -9.44
CA HIS A 18 -14.18 -16.31 -10.88
C HIS A 18 -13.01 -17.24 -11.22
N HIS A 19 -12.58 -18.11 -10.29
CA HIS A 19 -11.49 -19.09 -10.46
C HIS A 19 -10.17 -18.46 -10.93
N LYS A 20 -9.88 -17.21 -10.49
CA LYS A 20 -8.61 -16.54 -10.75
C LYS A 20 -7.60 -16.94 -9.68
N ALA A 21 -6.51 -17.57 -10.09
CA ALA A 21 -5.39 -17.92 -9.21
C ALA A 21 -4.24 -16.95 -9.41
N PHE A 22 -3.63 -16.52 -8.32
CA PHE A 22 -2.40 -15.73 -8.31
C PHE A 22 -1.72 -15.84 -6.94
N LYS A 23 -0.45 -15.53 -6.93
CA LYS A 23 0.36 -15.48 -5.72
C LYS A 23 0.43 -14.04 -5.21
N LEU A 24 0.32 -13.88 -3.90
CA LEU A 24 0.44 -12.60 -3.22
C LEU A 24 1.80 -12.48 -2.55
N TYR A 25 2.51 -11.38 -2.80
CA TYR A 25 3.68 -10.94 -2.07
C TYR A 25 3.25 -9.77 -1.20
N ILE A 26 3.31 -9.94 0.12
CA ILE A 26 2.78 -8.97 1.07
C ILE A 26 3.93 -8.44 1.93
N PRO A 27 4.30 -7.15 1.77
CA PRO A 27 5.25 -6.50 2.67
C PRO A 27 4.72 -6.46 4.10
N GLU A 28 5.62 -6.60 5.07
CA GLU A 28 5.26 -6.62 6.50
C GLU A 28 4.65 -5.31 7.01
N THR A 29 4.96 -4.19 6.38
CA THR A 29 4.47 -2.83 6.69
C THR A 29 4.95 -2.34 8.05
N ARG A 30 6.28 -2.14 8.20
CA ARG A 30 6.85 -1.53 9.39
C ARG A 30 6.36 -0.08 9.58
N PRO A 31 6.25 0.44 10.83
CA PRO A 31 6.43 -0.26 12.10
C PRO A 31 5.19 -1.01 12.61
N TYR A 32 3.98 -0.73 12.12
CA TYR A 32 2.72 -1.33 12.60
C TYR A 32 2.51 -2.80 12.24
N LEU A 33 3.21 -3.31 11.23
CA LEU A 33 3.12 -4.70 10.76
C LEU A 33 1.71 -5.11 10.28
N GLN A 34 0.93 -4.18 9.69
CA GLN A 34 -0.41 -4.52 9.16
C GLN A 34 -0.34 -5.59 8.07
N GLY A 35 0.69 -5.57 7.23
CA GLY A 35 0.90 -6.61 6.22
C GLY A 35 1.06 -7.98 6.86
N ALA A 36 1.91 -8.06 7.89
CA ALA A 36 2.20 -9.32 8.59
C ALA A 36 1.02 -9.81 9.44
N HIS A 37 0.37 -8.92 10.20
CA HIS A 37 -0.64 -9.32 11.17
C HIS A 37 -2.06 -9.43 10.62
N LEU A 38 -2.37 -8.71 9.52
CA LEU A 38 -3.73 -8.63 8.99
C LEU A 38 -3.81 -9.14 7.54
N THR A 39 -3.02 -8.53 6.63
CA THR A 39 -3.21 -8.79 5.20
C THR A 39 -2.74 -10.19 4.81
N ALA A 40 -1.57 -10.63 5.28
CA ALA A 40 -1.04 -11.93 4.92
C ALA A 40 -1.86 -13.10 5.51
N PRO A 41 -2.21 -13.11 6.81
CA PRO A 41 -3.08 -14.15 7.36
C PRO A 41 -4.43 -14.22 6.66
N ALA A 42 -5.11 -13.09 6.47
CA ALA A 42 -6.43 -13.05 5.84
C ALA A 42 -6.39 -13.57 4.39
N ALA A 43 -5.38 -13.21 3.60
CA ALA A 43 -5.21 -13.71 2.25
C ALA A 43 -4.94 -15.22 2.22
N ALA A 44 -4.13 -15.73 3.15
CA ALA A 44 -3.86 -17.15 3.29
C ALA A 44 -5.12 -17.94 3.71
N GLU A 45 -5.90 -17.42 4.67
CA GLU A 45 -7.20 -18.01 5.07
C GLU A 45 -8.22 -18.02 3.91
N MET A 46 -8.17 -17.05 3.02
CA MET A 46 -8.94 -17.04 1.78
C MET A 46 -8.46 -18.09 0.76
N GLY A 47 -7.35 -18.78 1.04
CA GLY A 47 -6.80 -19.86 0.20
C GLY A 47 -5.94 -19.36 -0.97
N TYR A 48 -5.36 -18.15 -0.87
CA TYR A 48 -4.37 -17.67 -1.83
C TYR A 48 -2.95 -18.12 -1.44
N GLU A 49 -2.13 -18.45 -2.42
CA GLU A 49 -0.69 -18.62 -2.21
C GLU A 49 -0.11 -17.27 -1.79
N THR A 50 0.35 -17.19 -0.54
CA THR A 50 0.76 -15.92 0.08
C THR A 50 2.18 -16.04 0.60
N ALA A 51 3.02 -15.07 0.26
CA ALA A 51 4.38 -14.93 0.79
C ALA A 51 4.50 -13.60 1.54
N LEU A 52 4.80 -13.66 2.83
CA LEU A 52 5.20 -12.49 3.60
C LEU A 52 6.65 -12.14 3.24
N ILE A 53 6.91 -10.86 3.01
CA ILE A 53 8.24 -10.31 2.71
C ILE A 53 8.49 -9.07 3.58
N THR A 54 9.76 -8.70 3.79
CA THR A 54 10.07 -7.42 4.43
C THR A 54 9.84 -6.25 3.46
N ASP A 55 9.70 -5.04 4.00
CA ASP A 55 9.36 -3.85 3.19
C ASP A 55 10.41 -3.51 2.12
N GLY A 56 11.69 -3.84 2.32
CA GLY A 56 12.76 -3.65 1.35
C GLY A 56 12.85 -4.69 0.23
N MET A 57 12.02 -5.75 0.23
CA MET A 57 12.11 -6.84 -0.75
C MET A 57 11.27 -6.69 -2.04
N PRO A 58 10.22 -5.86 -2.12
CA PRO A 58 9.37 -5.80 -3.32
C PRO A 58 10.15 -5.54 -4.61
N ALA A 59 11.13 -4.64 -4.60
CA ALA A 59 11.95 -4.33 -5.77
C ALA A 59 12.69 -5.55 -6.33
N HIS A 60 13.22 -6.43 -5.46
CA HIS A 60 13.86 -7.68 -5.86
C HIS A 60 12.89 -8.58 -6.65
N PHE A 61 11.68 -8.81 -6.12
CA PHE A 61 10.69 -9.67 -6.76
C PHE A 61 10.07 -9.06 -8.02
N MET A 62 9.97 -7.72 -8.07
CA MET A 62 9.58 -6.99 -9.28
C MET A 62 10.64 -7.15 -10.38
N GLY A 63 11.92 -6.95 -10.05
CA GLY A 63 13.03 -7.11 -10.98
C GLY A 63 13.21 -8.56 -11.46
N ALA A 64 12.89 -9.53 -10.62
CA ALA A 64 12.88 -10.96 -10.98
C ALA A 64 11.63 -11.40 -11.80
N GLY A 65 10.74 -10.48 -12.16
CA GLY A 65 9.50 -10.78 -12.90
C GLY A 65 8.46 -11.59 -12.13
N ARG A 66 8.60 -11.68 -10.79
CA ARG A 66 7.71 -12.45 -9.92
C ARG A 66 6.45 -11.69 -9.54
N ILE A 67 6.48 -10.35 -9.62
CA ILE A 67 5.37 -9.44 -9.37
C ILE A 67 5.03 -8.73 -10.67
N ASN A 68 3.77 -8.80 -11.09
CA ASN A 68 3.28 -8.21 -12.33
C ASN A 68 2.14 -7.19 -12.13
N LYS A 69 1.75 -6.96 -10.87
CA LYS A 69 0.80 -5.91 -10.47
C LYS A 69 1.14 -5.44 -9.07
N TYR A 70 1.04 -4.14 -8.84
CA TYR A 70 1.11 -3.54 -7.52
C TYR A 70 -0.27 -3.00 -7.15
N ILE A 71 -0.76 -3.33 -5.96
CA ILE A 71 -2.10 -2.94 -5.50
C ILE A 71 -2.00 -2.48 -4.06
N THR A 72 -2.62 -1.32 -3.75
CA THR A 72 -2.78 -0.82 -2.38
C THR A 72 -4.19 -0.32 -2.13
N ALA A 73 -4.50 -0.10 -0.86
CA ALA A 73 -5.52 0.86 -0.47
C ALA A 73 -5.04 2.30 -0.68
N SER A 74 -5.91 3.26 -0.42
CA SER A 74 -5.56 4.66 -0.18
C SER A 74 -6.28 5.16 1.04
N ASP A 75 -5.56 5.80 1.96
CA ASP A 75 -6.15 6.53 3.08
C ASP A 75 -6.83 7.81 2.58
N LEU A 76 -6.31 8.37 1.49
CA LEU A 76 -6.87 9.54 0.82
C LEU A 76 -6.54 9.48 -0.67
N ALA A 77 -7.50 9.84 -1.52
CA ALA A 77 -7.30 10.13 -2.93
C ALA A 77 -7.78 11.55 -3.24
N LEU A 78 -7.05 12.28 -4.09
CA LEU A 78 -7.39 13.64 -4.52
C LEU A 78 -7.93 13.64 -5.94
N LEU A 79 -8.57 14.74 -6.32
CA LEU A 79 -9.12 14.92 -7.67
C LEU A 79 -8.06 14.99 -8.77
N ASP A 80 -6.83 15.37 -8.43
CA ASP A 80 -5.67 15.37 -9.35
C ASP A 80 -5.02 13.99 -9.49
N GLY A 81 -5.53 12.98 -8.78
CA GLY A 81 -5.00 11.62 -8.79
C GLY A 81 -3.85 11.37 -7.80
N THR A 82 -3.49 12.37 -7.00
CA THR A 82 -2.57 12.18 -5.87
C THR A 82 -3.19 11.22 -4.86
N ILE A 83 -2.38 10.31 -4.32
CA ILE A 83 -2.79 9.35 -3.30
C ILE A 83 -1.97 9.57 -2.03
N VAL A 84 -2.62 9.43 -0.89
CA VAL A 84 -1.95 9.30 0.41
C VAL A 84 -2.20 7.89 0.93
N ASN A 85 -1.15 7.21 1.30
CA ASN A 85 -1.25 5.87 1.87
C ASN A 85 -0.07 5.60 2.82
N LYS A 86 -0.11 4.49 3.52
CA LYS A 86 0.90 4.08 4.49
C LYS A 86 2.33 4.23 3.92
N VAL A 87 3.26 4.72 4.77
CA VAL A 87 4.69 4.81 4.45
C VAL A 87 5.21 3.50 3.86
N GLY A 88 6.08 3.60 2.83
CA GLY A 88 6.54 2.50 1.98
C GLY A 88 5.75 2.33 0.67
N THR A 89 4.57 2.98 0.56
CA THR A 89 3.78 2.94 -0.68
C THR A 89 4.49 3.68 -1.82
N LEU A 90 5.11 4.82 -1.54
CA LEU A 90 5.85 5.61 -2.54
C LEU A 90 7.06 4.83 -3.07
N GLU A 91 7.83 4.21 -2.19
CA GLU A 91 8.97 3.36 -2.57
C GLU A 91 8.54 2.27 -3.55
N ASN A 92 7.49 1.53 -3.20
CA ASN A 92 6.97 0.45 -4.05
C ASN A 92 6.36 0.97 -5.35
N ALA A 93 5.72 2.14 -5.35
CA ALA A 93 5.19 2.77 -6.57
C ALA A 93 6.31 3.19 -7.53
N ILE A 94 7.41 3.73 -7.03
CA ILE A 94 8.61 4.07 -7.82
C ILE A 94 9.22 2.79 -8.41
N CYS A 95 9.37 1.73 -7.60
CA CYS A 95 9.86 0.44 -8.09
C CYS A 95 8.95 -0.15 -9.17
N ALA A 96 7.63 -0.12 -8.94
CA ALA A 96 6.66 -0.60 -9.92
C ALA A 96 6.77 0.18 -11.26
N LYS A 97 6.90 1.50 -11.20
CA LYS A 97 7.11 2.35 -12.38
C LYS A 97 8.41 2.00 -13.11
N TYR A 98 9.51 1.83 -12.38
CA TYR A 98 10.80 1.47 -12.93
C TYR A 98 10.78 0.13 -13.69
N TYR A 99 10.05 -0.87 -13.17
CA TYR A 99 9.89 -2.19 -13.79
C TYR A 99 8.69 -2.30 -14.73
N ASN A 100 8.01 -1.19 -15.07
CA ASN A 100 6.81 -1.15 -15.93
C ASN A 100 5.66 -2.03 -15.40
N ILE A 101 5.52 -2.11 -14.08
CA ILE A 101 4.45 -2.84 -13.41
C ILE A 101 3.30 -1.86 -13.12
N PRO A 102 2.05 -2.17 -13.54
CA PRO A 102 0.92 -1.29 -13.26
C PRO A 102 0.61 -1.23 -11.77
N TYR A 103 0.39 -0.01 -11.25
CA TYR A 103 -0.04 0.26 -9.90
C TYR A 103 -1.51 0.66 -9.84
N TYR A 104 -2.28 -0.07 -9.06
CA TYR A 104 -3.70 0.18 -8.81
C TYR A 104 -3.92 0.54 -7.35
N ALA A 105 -4.52 1.70 -7.08
CA ALA A 105 -4.95 2.07 -5.75
C ALA A 105 -6.47 1.88 -5.62
N THR A 106 -6.93 1.37 -4.50
CA THR A 106 -8.36 1.31 -4.20
C THR A 106 -8.73 2.43 -3.23
N SER A 107 -9.85 3.13 -3.49
CA SER A 107 -10.35 4.24 -2.69
C SER A 107 -11.87 4.20 -2.60
N LEU A 108 -12.44 4.80 -1.57
CA LEU A 108 -13.89 5.02 -1.47
C LEU A 108 -14.36 6.22 -2.33
N GLY A 109 -13.44 7.02 -2.84
CA GLY A 109 -13.71 8.21 -3.64
C GLY A 109 -12.60 9.25 -3.45
N ALA A 110 -12.70 10.37 -4.17
CA ALA A 110 -11.78 11.48 -4.00
C ALA A 110 -12.27 12.46 -2.90
N ASP A 111 -11.33 12.98 -2.12
CA ASP A 111 -11.62 14.07 -1.18
C ASP A 111 -11.79 15.38 -1.97
N ILE A 112 -13.00 15.92 -1.95
CA ILE A 112 -13.35 17.15 -2.66
C ILE A 112 -12.85 18.42 -1.94
N ASN A 113 -12.44 18.32 -0.68
CA ASN A 113 -11.98 19.46 0.14
C ASN A 113 -10.48 19.71 -0.04
N LYS A 114 -9.72 18.72 -0.53
CA LYS A 114 -8.28 18.83 -0.80
C LYS A 114 -8.04 18.77 -2.31
N LYS A 115 -7.47 19.85 -2.84
CA LYS A 115 -7.36 20.01 -4.29
C LYS A 115 -6.07 19.45 -4.86
N ASN A 116 -4.99 19.48 -4.08
CA ASN A 116 -3.66 19.10 -4.56
C ASN A 116 -2.74 18.66 -3.40
N ARG A 117 -1.55 18.21 -3.78
CA ARG A 117 -0.52 17.71 -2.86
C ARG A 117 -0.14 18.70 -1.75
N GLN A 118 -0.19 20.02 -2.00
CA GLN A 118 0.21 21.04 -1.03
C GLN A 118 -0.76 21.13 0.17
N ASP A 119 -1.98 20.64 -0.01
CA ASP A 119 -2.99 20.61 1.05
C ASP A 119 -2.79 19.46 2.04
N ILE A 120 -1.76 18.62 1.83
CA ILE A 120 -1.50 17.42 2.64
C ILE A 120 -0.42 17.72 3.65
N VAL A 121 -0.76 17.51 4.91
CA VAL A 121 0.20 17.51 6.03
C VAL A 121 0.44 16.06 6.45
N VAL A 122 1.67 15.58 6.33
CA VAL A 122 2.03 14.23 6.74
C VAL A 122 2.12 14.16 8.25
N GLU A 123 1.36 13.24 8.85
CA GLU A 123 1.41 12.95 10.28
C GLU A 123 2.71 12.24 10.65
N TYR A 124 3.37 12.72 11.70
CA TYR A 124 4.48 12.04 12.36
C TYR A 124 3.98 11.42 13.67
N ARG A 125 4.28 10.16 13.86
CA ARG A 125 3.90 9.39 15.07
C ARG A 125 5.09 9.10 15.96
N ASP A 126 4.84 8.44 17.09
CA ASP A 126 5.87 8.11 18.09
C ASP A 126 7.03 7.35 17.44
N PRO A 127 8.23 7.96 17.41
CA PRO A 127 9.40 7.36 16.79
C PRO A 127 9.90 6.08 17.49
N ASN A 128 9.47 5.80 18.72
CA ASN A 128 9.84 4.59 19.41
C ASN A 128 9.32 3.33 18.70
N TRP A 129 8.22 3.43 17.98
CA TRP A 129 7.70 2.34 17.15
C TRP A 129 8.68 1.87 16.07
N VAL A 130 9.54 2.76 15.58
CA VAL A 130 10.60 2.41 14.63
C VAL A 130 11.75 1.66 15.33
N LYS A 131 11.98 1.94 16.61
CA LYS A 131 13.10 1.42 17.41
C LYS A 131 12.84 0.06 18.02
N GLU A 132 11.62 -0.47 17.88
CA GLU A 132 11.23 -1.75 18.44
C GLU A 132 10.34 -2.56 17.49
N ILE A 133 10.31 -3.86 17.69
CA ILE A 133 9.38 -4.79 17.04
C ILE A 133 8.77 -5.66 18.11
N GLN A 134 7.43 -5.61 18.26
CA GLN A 134 6.69 -6.42 19.24
C GLN A 134 7.27 -6.30 20.68
N GLY A 135 7.64 -5.09 21.06
CA GLY A 135 8.22 -4.81 22.41
C GLY A 135 9.72 -5.15 22.51
N VAL A 136 10.33 -5.69 21.47
CA VAL A 136 11.77 -5.97 21.45
C VAL A 136 12.51 -4.80 20.80
N LYS A 137 13.43 -4.18 21.56
CA LYS A 137 14.28 -3.10 21.04
C LYS A 137 15.26 -3.65 20.01
N ILE A 138 15.33 -3.00 18.84
CA ILE A 138 16.20 -3.38 17.72
C ILE A 138 17.39 -2.44 17.53
N THR A 139 17.47 -1.37 18.31
CA THR A 139 18.59 -0.42 18.27
C THR A 139 18.83 0.19 19.65
N SER A 140 19.97 0.89 19.80
CA SER A 140 20.32 1.61 21.03
C SER A 140 19.36 2.77 21.31
N SER A 141 19.14 3.06 22.61
CA SER A 141 18.36 4.22 23.04
C SER A 141 18.93 5.56 22.58
N SER A 142 20.26 5.63 22.34
CA SER A 142 20.94 6.82 21.84
C SER A 142 20.67 7.14 20.35
N VAL A 143 20.10 6.20 19.58
CA VAL A 143 19.75 6.41 18.19
C VAL A 143 18.44 7.18 18.09
N GLY A 144 18.40 8.31 17.36
CA GLY A 144 17.18 9.01 16.99
C GLY A 144 16.36 8.20 15.99
N ALA A 145 15.04 8.43 15.95
CA ALA A 145 14.17 7.83 14.95
C ALA A 145 13.15 8.85 14.43
N LEU A 146 12.63 8.62 13.24
CA LEU A 146 11.56 9.41 12.62
C LEU A 146 10.50 8.45 12.09
N TYR A 147 9.23 8.80 12.28
CA TYR A 147 8.12 8.00 11.81
C TYR A 147 7.09 8.87 11.06
N PRO A 148 7.32 9.22 9.79
CA PRO A 148 6.25 9.70 8.92
C PRO A 148 5.26 8.55 8.70
N CYS A 149 3.98 8.79 9.00
CA CYS A 149 2.98 7.72 8.96
C CYS A 149 2.54 7.38 7.55
N PHE A 150 2.60 8.35 6.63
CA PHE A 150 2.08 8.25 5.27
C PHE A 150 3.07 8.78 4.24
N ASP A 151 2.96 8.23 3.05
CA ASP A 151 3.55 8.76 1.82
C ASP A 151 2.50 9.52 1.01
N VAL A 152 2.95 10.50 0.25
CA VAL A 152 2.16 11.21 -0.77
C VAL A 152 2.67 10.77 -2.14
N ILE A 153 1.84 10.08 -2.89
CA ILE A 153 2.16 9.45 -4.16
C ILE A 153 1.62 10.30 -5.30
N ASP A 154 2.49 10.73 -6.19
CA ASP A 154 2.14 11.48 -7.40
C ASP A 154 1.29 10.64 -8.35
N SER A 155 0.30 11.28 -9.00
CA SER A 155 -0.60 10.61 -9.95
C SER A 155 0.11 9.95 -11.12
N SER A 156 1.29 10.44 -11.52
CA SER A 156 2.10 9.86 -12.59
C SER A 156 2.64 8.45 -12.29
N LEU A 157 2.67 8.06 -11.01
CA LEU A 157 3.05 6.72 -10.56
C LEU A 157 1.86 5.75 -10.53
N VAL A 158 0.63 6.25 -10.60
CA VAL A 158 -0.60 5.48 -10.43
C VAL A 158 -1.23 5.17 -11.78
N THR A 159 -1.43 3.90 -12.08
CA THR A 159 -2.09 3.49 -13.33
C THR A 159 -3.58 3.79 -13.29
N LYS A 160 -4.25 3.44 -12.19
CA LYS A 160 -5.68 3.73 -11.95
C LYS A 160 -5.99 3.77 -10.46
N ILE A 161 -6.93 4.63 -10.09
CA ILE A 161 -7.59 4.61 -8.79
C ILE A 161 -8.96 3.95 -9.01
N ILE A 162 -9.24 2.89 -8.27
CA ILE A 162 -10.47 2.10 -8.37
C ILE A 162 -11.38 2.49 -7.22
N THR A 163 -12.60 2.90 -7.51
CA THR A 163 -13.65 3.21 -6.53
C THR A 163 -14.83 2.27 -6.69
N PRO A 164 -15.80 2.25 -5.76
CA PRO A 164 -17.03 1.48 -5.91
C PRO A 164 -17.83 1.83 -7.18
N GLU A 165 -17.75 3.07 -7.63
CA GLU A 165 -18.42 3.56 -8.85
C GLU A 165 -17.61 3.28 -10.12
N GLY A 166 -16.43 2.69 -9.99
CA GLY A 166 -15.52 2.40 -11.08
C GLY A 166 -14.20 3.18 -11.00
N PRO A 167 -13.38 3.17 -12.06
CA PRO A 167 -12.14 3.92 -12.08
C PRO A 167 -12.37 5.43 -11.97
N LEU A 168 -11.66 6.09 -11.07
CA LEU A 168 -11.69 7.54 -10.93
C LEU A 168 -11.19 8.21 -12.22
N CYS A 169 -11.99 9.10 -12.78
CA CYS A 169 -11.57 9.95 -13.90
C CYS A 169 -10.64 11.04 -13.37
N ILE A 170 -9.34 10.85 -13.53
CA ILE A 170 -8.35 11.87 -13.21
C ILE A 170 -8.39 12.91 -14.31
N LYS A 171 -8.71 14.17 -13.97
CA LYS A 171 -8.60 15.27 -14.93
C LYS A 171 -7.12 15.48 -15.26
N ALA A 172 -6.74 15.27 -16.50
CA ALA A 172 -5.42 15.68 -16.98
C ALA A 172 -5.26 17.19 -16.73
N GLN A 173 -4.19 17.58 -16.06
CA GLN A 173 -3.80 18.97 -15.91
C GLN A 173 -3.18 19.47 -17.20
#